data_b5722804e095cea1d88d0b0c2a3a5f6c
#
_entry.id   b5722804e095cea1d88d0b0c2a3a5f6c
#
_cell.length_a   1.000
_cell.length_b   1.000
_cell.length_c   1.000
_cell.angle_alpha   90.00
_cell.angle_beta   90.00
_cell.angle_gamma   90.00
#
_symmetry.space_group_name_H-M   'P 1'
#
loop_
_entity.id
_entity.type
_entity.pdbx_description
1 polymer ?
#
loop_
_entity_poly.entity_id
_entity_poly.type
_entity_poly.pdbx_seq_one_letter_code
_entity_poly.pdbx_strand_id
1 'polypeptide(L)'
;MNILEEIAVRTRVRIAEEEAAKPLAQLRKEAEALWEKELAQGVNLPLKPLQEEAGESSAKNSAEAGGRPGRYRFYRALQKEGMSYICEVKKASPSKGLIAKEFPYVKIAKEYELAGAAAVSCLTEPYYFKGSDDYLREIAETISIPVLRKDFTVNSYMIYEAKLLGAAAILLICAILDDEQLVEYLKLADSLGLDALVEAHDAEEVERALK
;
A
#
# COMPACT_ATOMS: atom_id res chain seq x y z
N MET A 1 0.31 17.83 -19.32
CA MET A 1 0.01 17.01 -18.12
C MET A 1 -0.24 15.60 -18.61
N ASN A 2 0.50 14.63 -18.13
CA ASN A 2 0.28 13.23 -18.47
C ASN A 2 -0.88 12.66 -17.62
N ILE A 3 -1.33 11.44 -17.93
CA ILE A 3 -2.50 10.83 -17.25
C ILE A 3 -2.24 10.61 -15.76
N LEU A 4 -1.00 10.30 -15.33
CA LEU A 4 -0.66 10.11 -13.91
C LEU A 4 -0.81 11.42 -13.14
N GLU A 5 -0.31 12.52 -13.70
CA GLU A 5 -0.43 13.86 -13.11
C GLU A 5 -1.89 14.30 -13.01
N GLU A 6 -2.71 14.03 -14.05
CA GLU A 6 -4.14 14.34 -14.06
C GLU A 6 -4.87 13.61 -12.95
N ILE A 7 -4.63 12.30 -12.80
CA ILE A 7 -5.23 11.50 -11.74
C ILE A 7 -4.77 11.99 -10.37
N ALA A 8 -3.47 12.26 -10.19
CA ALA A 8 -2.92 12.76 -8.93
C ALA A 8 -3.55 14.10 -8.51
N VAL A 9 -3.73 15.04 -9.44
CA VAL A 9 -4.41 16.32 -9.17
C VAL A 9 -5.85 16.08 -8.72
N ARG A 10 -6.58 15.21 -9.42
CA ARG A 10 -7.96 14.89 -9.07
C ARG A 10 -8.07 14.18 -7.72
N THR A 11 -7.13 13.30 -7.42
CA THR A 11 -7.05 12.64 -6.11
C THR A 11 -6.80 13.66 -4.99
N ARG A 12 -5.94 14.66 -5.18
CA ARG A 12 -5.76 15.72 -4.17
C ARG A 12 -7.04 16.48 -3.87
N VAL A 13 -7.86 16.76 -4.89
CA VAL A 13 -9.17 17.41 -4.69
C VAL A 13 -10.10 16.50 -3.89
N ARG A 14 -10.22 15.22 -4.28
CA ARG A 14 -11.02 14.23 -3.54
C ARG A 14 -10.63 14.17 -2.07
N ILE A 15 -9.33 14.03 -1.78
CA ILE A 15 -8.84 13.92 -0.40
C ILE A 15 -9.09 15.19 0.40
N ALA A 16 -9.02 16.37 -0.20
CA ALA A 16 -9.38 17.61 0.49
C ALA A 16 -10.87 17.65 0.90
N GLU A 17 -11.76 17.10 0.08
CA GLU A 17 -13.18 16.97 0.40
C GLU A 17 -13.42 15.93 1.52
N GLU A 18 -12.73 14.80 1.48
CA GLU A 18 -12.80 13.74 2.49
C GLU A 18 -12.25 14.24 3.85
N GLU A 19 -11.13 14.98 3.85
CA GLU A 19 -10.53 15.57 5.05
C GLU A 19 -11.43 16.65 5.67
N ALA A 20 -12.18 17.40 4.84
CA ALA A 20 -13.17 18.35 5.34
C ALA A 20 -14.35 17.64 6.04
N ALA A 21 -14.72 16.44 5.60
CA ALA A 21 -15.77 15.63 6.22
C ALA A 21 -15.26 14.88 7.47
N LYS A 22 -14.03 14.37 7.44
CA LYS A 22 -13.39 13.69 8.56
C LYS A 22 -11.96 14.21 8.74
N PRO A 23 -11.69 15.08 9.73
CA PRO A 23 -10.38 15.70 9.90
C PRO A 23 -9.24 14.70 10.07
N LEU A 24 -8.07 15.01 9.49
CA LEU A 24 -6.84 14.19 9.59
C LEU A 24 -6.52 13.78 11.03
N ALA A 25 -6.65 14.69 11.99
CA ALA A 25 -6.36 14.41 13.40
C ALA A 25 -7.23 13.28 13.98
N GLN A 26 -8.49 13.21 13.57
CA GLN A 26 -9.40 12.13 13.97
C GLN A 26 -9.01 10.82 13.29
N LEU A 27 -8.81 10.83 11.97
CA LEU A 27 -8.41 9.66 11.20
C LEU A 27 -7.10 9.05 11.71
N ARG A 28 -6.12 9.90 11.97
CA ARG A 28 -4.84 9.53 12.56
C ARG A 28 -5.00 8.81 13.90
N LYS A 29 -5.77 9.40 14.82
CA LYS A 29 -6.02 8.81 16.15
C LYS A 29 -6.64 7.42 16.05
N GLU A 30 -7.60 7.24 15.15
CA GLU A 30 -8.26 5.96 14.93
C GLU A 30 -7.29 4.91 14.35
N ALA A 31 -6.47 5.28 13.37
CA ALA A 31 -5.49 4.38 12.75
C ALA A 31 -4.38 3.97 13.71
N GLU A 32 -3.84 4.92 14.50
CA GLU A 32 -2.84 4.65 15.53
C GLU A 32 -3.41 3.71 16.60
N ALA A 33 -4.63 3.95 17.08
CA ALA A 33 -5.28 3.08 18.05
C ALA A 33 -5.55 1.66 17.51
N LEU A 34 -5.90 1.53 16.24
CA LEU A 34 -6.04 0.22 15.59
C LEU A 34 -4.70 -0.51 15.55
N TRP A 35 -3.62 0.19 15.19
CA TRP A 35 -2.28 -0.39 15.15
C TRP A 35 -1.81 -0.85 16.53
N GLU A 36 -1.98 -0.04 17.57
CA GLU A 36 -1.67 -0.42 18.94
C GLU A 36 -2.42 -1.68 19.38
N LYS A 37 -3.70 -1.79 19.01
CA LYS A 37 -4.50 -2.98 19.27
C LYS A 37 -3.97 -4.22 18.54
N GLU A 38 -3.60 -4.10 17.26
CA GLU A 38 -3.00 -5.19 16.50
C GLU A 38 -1.68 -5.66 17.11
N LEU A 39 -0.81 -4.73 17.54
CA LEU A 39 0.43 -5.04 18.23
C LEU A 39 0.18 -5.80 19.53
N ALA A 40 -0.77 -5.34 20.35
CA ALA A 40 -1.13 -5.98 21.61
C ALA A 40 -1.67 -7.41 21.42
N GLN A 41 -2.32 -7.68 20.29
CA GLN A 41 -2.85 -8.99 19.93
C GLN A 41 -1.84 -9.89 19.21
N GLY A 42 -0.61 -9.39 18.95
CA GLY A 42 0.41 -10.11 18.18
C GLY A 42 0.07 -10.26 16.70
N VAL A 43 -0.88 -9.46 16.21
CA VAL A 43 -1.27 -9.43 14.80
C VAL A 43 -0.33 -8.52 14.03
N ASN A 44 0.06 -8.94 12.82
CA ASN A 44 0.86 -8.13 11.90
C ASN A 44 2.19 -7.60 12.49
N LEU A 45 2.87 -8.40 13.33
CA LEU A 45 4.17 -8.03 13.87
C LEU A 45 5.22 -7.91 12.75
N PRO A 46 6.14 -6.92 12.83
CA PRO A 46 7.23 -6.82 11.88
C PRO A 46 8.13 -8.06 11.97
N LEU A 47 8.73 -8.45 10.84
CA LEU A 47 9.79 -9.45 10.86
C LEU A 47 10.97 -8.89 11.67
N LYS A 48 11.51 -9.69 12.57
CA LYS A 48 12.81 -9.39 13.16
C LYS A 48 13.82 -9.23 12.02
N PRO A 49 14.74 -8.23 12.10
CA PRO A 49 15.83 -8.15 11.14
C PRO A 49 16.48 -9.53 11.03
N LEU A 50 16.68 -10.02 9.81
CA LEU A 50 17.52 -11.19 9.60
C LEU A 50 18.85 -10.83 10.26
N GLN A 51 19.28 -11.62 11.25
CA GLN A 51 20.64 -11.57 11.75
C GLN A 51 21.50 -11.77 10.51
N GLU A 52 22.30 -10.76 10.14
CA GLU A 52 23.29 -10.90 9.08
C GLU A 52 24.14 -12.11 9.49
N GLU A 53 24.02 -13.21 8.76
CA GLU A 53 25.01 -14.28 8.87
C GLU A 53 26.35 -13.62 8.58
N ALA A 54 27.21 -13.63 9.57
CA ALA A 54 28.46 -12.91 9.62
C ALA A 54 29.36 -13.29 8.45
N GLY A 55 29.30 -12.51 7.38
CA GLY A 55 30.36 -12.33 6.41
C GLY A 55 31.08 -11.05 6.78
N GLU A 56 32.24 -11.18 7.41
CA GLU A 56 33.12 -10.08 7.75
C GLU A 56 33.51 -9.29 6.50
N SER A 57 32.86 -8.17 6.20
CA SER A 57 33.52 -7.05 5.50
C SER A 57 32.61 -5.81 5.54
N SER A 58 33.17 -4.71 6.10
CA SER A 58 32.66 -3.33 5.98
C SER A 58 31.43 -2.94 6.82
N ALA A 59 31.45 -3.20 8.11
CA ALA A 59 30.56 -2.57 9.08
C ALA A 59 31.25 -1.38 9.77
N LYS A 60 31.35 -0.24 9.10
CA LYS A 60 31.54 1.08 9.74
C LYS A 60 30.86 2.10 8.85
N ASN A 61 29.61 2.49 9.16
CA ASN A 61 28.91 3.73 8.87
C ASN A 61 27.38 3.56 8.74
N SER A 62 26.72 2.82 9.63
CA SER A 62 25.26 2.71 9.62
C SER A 62 24.58 3.00 10.97
N ALA A 63 25.21 3.81 11.82
CA ALA A 63 24.63 4.18 13.12
C ALA A 63 23.72 5.43 13.08
N GLU A 64 23.54 6.08 11.94
CA GLU A 64 22.71 7.31 11.80
C GLU A 64 21.65 7.27 10.69
N ALA A 65 21.48 6.19 9.96
CA ALA A 65 20.37 6.04 9.01
C ALA A 65 19.22 5.29 9.71
N GLY A 66 18.05 5.93 9.78
CA GLY A 66 16.82 5.36 10.34
C GLY A 66 16.64 3.91 9.90
N GLY A 67 16.29 3.03 10.86
CA GLY A 67 16.20 1.59 10.64
C GLY A 67 15.40 1.25 9.38
N ARG A 68 15.75 0.15 8.72
CA ARG A 68 15.02 -0.34 7.54
C ARG A 68 13.54 -0.51 7.91
N PRO A 69 12.61 -0.10 7.04
CA PRO A 69 11.17 -0.25 7.29
C PRO A 69 10.83 -1.67 7.72
N GLY A 70 9.89 -1.80 8.64
CA GLY A 70 9.37 -3.10 9.07
C GLY A 70 8.85 -3.88 7.85
N ARG A 71 8.92 -5.19 7.94
CA ARG A 71 8.44 -6.10 6.90
C ARG A 71 7.23 -6.83 7.45
N TYR A 72 6.05 -6.45 6.95
CA TYR A 72 4.78 -6.91 7.48
C TYR A 72 4.15 -8.00 6.62
N ARG A 73 2.83 -8.09 6.63
CA ARG A 73 2.08 -9.20 6.04
C ARG A 73 2.25 -9.30 4.51
N PHE A 74 2.27 -8.14 3.81
CA PHE A 74 2.39 -8.12 2.35
C PHE A 74 3.77 -8.57 1.91
N TYR A 75 4.83 -8.00 2.50
CA TYR A 75 6.21 -8.40 2.23
C TYR A 75 6.44 -9.90 2.51
N ARG A 76 5.96 -10.40 3.67
CA ARG A 76 6.09 -11.82 4.03
C ARG A 76 5.40 -12.76 3.04
N ALA A 77 4.25 -12.35 2.52
CA ALA A 77 3.52 -13.17 1.56
C ALA A 77 4.30 -13.32 0.24
N LEU A 78 5.08 -12.30 -0.14
CA LEU A 78 5.89 -12.31 -1.36
C LEU A 78 7.26 -12.99 -1.20
N GLN A 79 7.71 -13.23 0.04
CA GLN A 79 9.00 -13.89 0.31
C GLN A 79 8.95 -15.42 0.25
N LYS A 80 7.79 -16.02 0.00
CA LYS A 80 7.68 -17.48 -0.13
C LYS A 80 8.56 -17.98 -1.25
N GLU A 81 9.14 -19.17 -1.06
CA GLU A 81 9.93 -19.84 -2.08
C GLU A 81 9.11 -20.06 -3.37
N GLY A 82 9.73 -19.81 -4.51
CA GLY A 82 9.08 -19.90 -5.81
C GLY A 82 8.52 -18.56 -6.30
N MET A 83 7.55 -18.62 -7.21
CA MET A 83 6.93 -17.42 -7.79
C MET A 83 5.71 -17.00 -6.98
N SER A 84 5.68 -15.71 -6.58
CA SER A 84 4.55 -15.10 -5.90
C SER A 84 3.77 -14.23 -6.87
N TYR A 85 2.43 -14.35 -6.87
CA TYR A 85 1.54 -13.58 -7.72
C TYR A 85 0.75 -12.57 -6.90
N ILE A 86 0.73 -11.32 -7.37
CA ILE A 86 -0.20 -10.28 -6.92
C ILE A 86 -1.31 -10.20 -7.97
N CYS A 87 -2.53 -10.60 -7.61
CA CYS A 87 -3.67 -10.59 -8.52
C CYS A 87 -4.50 -9.31 -8.33
N GLU A 88 -4.84 -8.64 -9.44
CA GLU A 88 -5.47 -7.33 -9.40
C GLU A 88 -6.98 -7.40 -9.61
N VAL A 89 -7.74 -6.81 -8.67
CA VAL A 89 -9.20 -6.61 -8.74
C VAL A 89 -9.46 -5.20 -9.29
N LYS A 90 -9.83 -5.14 -10.59
CA LYS A 90 -9.98 -3.89 -11.34
C LYS A 90 -11.21 -3.89 -12.23
N LYS A 91 -12.08 -2.90 -12.08
CA LYS A 91 -13.34 -2.74 -12.83
C LYS A 91 -13.17 -2.01 -14.16
N ALA A 92 -12.28 -1.02 -14.20
CA ALA A 92 -12.03 -0.18 -15.37
C ALA A 92 -10.57 0.31 -15.39
N SER A 93 -10.10 0.81 -16.52
CA SER A 93 -8.82 1.53 -16.64
C SER A 93 -8.90 2.63 -17.70
N PRO A 94 -8.04 3.66 -17.64
CA PRO A 94 -7.99 4.71 -18.67
C PRO A 94 -7.81 4.17 -20.09
N SER A 95 -6.98 3.13 -20.25
CA SER A 95 -6.64 2.57 -21.57
C SER A 95 -7.68 1.61 -22.13
N LYS A 96 -8.46 0.91 -21.29
CA LYS A 96 -9.42 -0.13 -21.71
C LYS A 96 -10.88 0.25 -21.42
N GLY A 97 -11.13 1.36 -20.74
CA GLY A 97 -12.47 1.72 -20.28
C GLY A 97 -13.02 0.69 -19.28
N LEU A 98 -14.31 0.41 -19.35
CA LEU A 98 -14.97 -0.57 -18.50
C LEU A 98 -14.57 -2.00 -18.89
N ILE A 99 -13.92 -2.74 -17.99
CA ILE A 99 -13.45 -4.11 -18.21
C ILE A 99 -14.57 -5.12 -17.91
N ALA A 100 -15.33 -4.89 -16.84
CA ALA A 100 -16.41 -5.77 -16.42
C ALA A 100 -17.67 -4.97 -16.08
N LYS A 101 -18.81 -5.30 -16.71
CA LYS A 101 -20.13 -4.71 -16.39
C LYS A 101 -20.60 -5.18 -15.02
N GLU A 102 -20.61 -6.50 -14.81
CA GLU A 102 -20.80 -7.11 -13.48
C GLU A 102 -19.45 -7.28 -12.82
N PHE A 103 -19.32 -6.79 -11.61
CA PHE A 103 -18.05 -6.77 -10.89
C PHE A 103 -18.20 -7.35 -9.49
N PRO A 104 -18.27 -8.68 -9.38
CA PRO A 104 -18.36 -9.38 -8.09
C PRO A 104 -16.99 -9.45 -7.41
N TYR A 105 -16.42 -8.30 -7.02
CA TYR A 105 -15.04 -8.11 -6.55
C TYR A 105 -14.65 -9.04 -5.40
N VAL A 106 -15.56 -9.28 -4.44
CA VAL A 106 -15.30 -10.21 -3.33
C VAL A 106 -15.16 -11.65 -3.82
N LYS A 107 -16.01 -12.07 -4.78
CA LYS A 107 -15.91 -13.40 -5.39
C LYS A 107 -14.59 -13.54 -6.15
N ILE A 108 -14.22 -12.54 -6.95
CA ILE A 108 -12.97 -12.52 -7.69
C ILE A 108 -11.77 -12.63 -6.73
N ALA A 109 -11.76 -11.88 -5.63
CA ALA A 109 -10.68 -11.94 -4.64
C ALA A 109 -10.56 -13.32 -3.97
N LYS A 110 -11.69 -13.97 -3.65
CA LYS A 110 -11.71 -15.37 -3.15
C LYS A 110 -11.17 -16.36 -4.17
N GLU A 111 -11.52 -16.20 -5.43
CA GLU A 111 -11.01 -17.07 -6.51
C GLU A 111 -9.50 -16.90 -6.69
N TYR A 112 -8.96 -15.68 -6.56
CA TYR A 112 -7.51 -15.45 -6.55
C TYR A 112 -6.81 -16.10 -5.36
N GLU A 113 -7.38 -15.97 -4.16
CA GLU A 113 -6.84 -16.66 -2.98
C GLU A 113 -6.84 -18.17 -3.15
N LEU A 114 -7.94 -18.76 -3.62
CA LEU A 114 -8.05 -20.20 -3.89
C LEU A 114 -7.07 -20.67 -4.98
N ALA A 115 -6.78 -19.82 -5.95
CA ALA A 115 -5.80 -20.09 -7.01
C ALA A 115 -4.34 -19.97 -6.53
N GLY A 116 -4.11 -19.57 -5.28
CA GLY A 116 -2.76 -19.47 -4.69
C GLY A 116 -2.09 -18.12 -4.88
N ALA A 117 -2.84 -17.04 -5.13
CA ALA A 117 -2.28 -15.70 -5.10
C ALA A 117 -1.61 -15.40 -3.74
N ALA A 118 -0.45 -14.75 -3.78
CA ALA A 118 0.26 -14.31 -2.58
C ALA A 118 -0.39 -13.08 -1.95
N ALA A 119 -0.96 -12.20 -2.79
CA ALA A 119 -1.64 -10.99 -2.38
C ALA A 119 -2.70 -10.58 -3.43
N VAL A 120 -3.62 -9.73 -3.02
CA VAL A 120 -4.59 -9.07 -3.91
C VAL A 120 -4.26 -7.58 -3.99
N SER A 121 -4.26 -7.01 -5.20
CA SER A 121 -4.22 -5.58 -5.45
C SER A 121 -5.64 -5.09 -5.73
N CYS A 122 -6.17 -4.18 -4.91
CA CYS A 122 -7.53 -3.66 -5.04
C CYS A 122 -7.51 -2.19 -5.45
N LEU A 123 -8.10 -1.87 -6.63
CA LEU A 123 -8.26 -0.49 -7.09
C LEU A 123 -9.28 0.24 -6.24
N THR A 124 -8.88 1.38 -5.65
CA THR A 124 -9.78 2.27 -4.91
C THR A 124 -10.01 3.62 -5.61
N GLU A 125 -9.22 3.97 -6.63
CA GLU A 125 -9.41 5.20 -7.40
C GLU A 125 -10.78 5.21 -8.12
N PRO A 126 -11.70 6.16 -7.81
CA PRO A 126 -13.10 6.05 -8.22
C PRO A 126 -13.40 6.59 -9.63
N TYR A 127 -12.59 7.48 -10.17
CA TYR A 127 -12.93 8.21 -11.39
C TYR A 127 -12.51 7.45 -12.66
N TYR A 128 -11.27 7.03 -12.72
CA TYR A 128 -10.65 6.41 -13.90
C TYR A 128 -10.70 4.89 -13.83
N PHE A 129 -10.55 4.33 -12.63
CA PHE A 129 -10.54 2.87 -12.43
C PHE A 129 -11.86 2.32 -11.90
N LYS A 130 -12.83 3.19 -11.56
CA LYS A 130 -14.12 2.81 -11.00
C LYS A 130 -13.97 1.94 -9.74
N GLY A 131 -12.89 2.22 -8.97
CA GLY A 131 -12.61 1.62 -7.68
C GLY A 131 -13.49 2.17 -6.56
N SER A 132 -13.34 1.60 -5.37
CA SER A 132 -14.02 2.06 -4.16
C SER A 132 -13.27 1.57 -2.91
N ASP A 133 -13.25 2.36 -1.86
CA ASP A 133 -12.75 1.98 -0.56
C ASP A 133 -13.58 0.84 0.06
N ASP A 134 -14.87 0.78 -0.24
CA ASP A 134 -15.72 -0.35 0.17
C ASP A 134 -15.26 -1.67 -0.44
N TYR A 135 -14.78 -1.67 -1.70
CA TYR A 135 -14.22 -2.89 -2.30
C TYR A 135 -13.00 -3.38 -1.52
N LEU A 136 -12.11 -2.48 -1.15
CA LEU A 136 -10.93 -2.83 -0.36
C LEU A 136 -11.32 -3.39 1.01
N ARG A 137 -12.22 -2.70 1.72
CA ARG A 137 -12.69 -3.10 3.07
C ARG A 137 -13.31 -4.49 3.04
N GLU A 138 -14.29 -4.71 2.16
CA GLU A 138 -14.99 -5.99 2.07
C GLU A 138 -14.08 -7.15 1.64
N ILE A 139 -13.12 -6.89 0.72
CA ILE A 139 -12.11 -7.88 0.36
C ILE A 139 -11.23 -8.20 1.56
N ALA A 140 -10.68 -7.19 2.24
CA ALA A 140 -9.77 -7.38 3.38
C ALA A 140 -10.43 -8.13 4.55
N GLU A 141 -11.74 -7.93 4.77
CA GLU A 141 -12.53 -8.66 5.77
C GLU A 141 -12.84 -10.11 5.37
N THR A 142 -12.73 -10.42 4.07
CA THR A 142 -13.22 -11.69 3.52
C THR A 142 -12.14 -12.71 3.23
N ILE A 143 -10.94 -12.26 2.78
CA ILE A 143 -9.82 -13.13 2.42
C ILE A 143 -8.73 -13.09 3.49
N SER A 144 -7.89 -14.13 3.55
CA SER A 144 -6.79 -14.23 4.53
C SER A 144 -5.47 -13.68 4.01
N ILE A 145 -5.28 -13.62 2.68
CA ILE A 145 -4.08 -13.08 2.06
C ILE A 145 -4.08 -11.54 2.09
N PRO A 146 -2.89 -10.89 2.13
CA PRO A 146 -2.80 -9.44 2.27
C PRO A 146 -3.35 -8.70 1.05
N VAL A 147 -3.94 -7.52 1.31
CA VAL A 147 -4.50 -6.65 0.27
C VAL A 147 -3.67 -5.38 0.15
N LEU A 148 -3.25 -5.05 -1.07
CA LEU A 148 -2.63 -3.78 -1.44
C LEU A 148 -3.72 -2.77 -1.82
N ARG A 149 -3.74 -1.59 -1.20
CA ARG A 149 -4.51 -0.45 -1.70
C ARG A 149 -3.85 0.10 -2.96
N LYS A 150 -4.45 -0.11 -4.11
CA LYS A 150 -3.98 0.41 -5.39
C LYS A 150 -4.69 1.73 -5.69
N ASP A 151 -4.07 2.82 -5.29
CA ASP A 151 -4.54 4.20 -5.49
C ASP A 151 -3.34 5.14 -5.69
N PHE A 152 -3.58 6.37 -6.06
CA PHE A 152 -2.57 7.42 -6.19
C PHE A 152 -2.35 8.09 -4.83
N THR A 153 -1.47 7.53 -4.01
CA THR A 153 -1.18 8.06 -2.66
C THR A 153 -0.46 9.40 -2.78
N VAL A 154 -1.18 10.49 -2.56
CA VAL A 154 -0.68 11.88 -2.72
C VAL A 154 -0.71 12.69 -1.42
N ASN A 155 -1.21 12.10 -0.34
CA ASN A 155 -1.38 12.75 0.95
C ASN A 155 -1.30 11.70 2.07
N SER A 156 -0.74 12.08 3.22
CA SER A 156 -0.67 11.24 4.43
C SER A 156 -2.05 10.76 4.92
N TYR A 157 -3.11 11.52 4.67
CA TYR A 157 -4.50 11.13 4.94
C TYR A 157 -4.81 9.74 4.38
N MET A 158 -4.44 9.48 3.13
CA MET A 158 -4.69 8.20 2.45
C MET A 158 -3.98 7.01 3.11
N ILE A 159 -2.87 7.24 3.79
CA ILE A 159 -2.10 6.19 4.48
C ILE A 159 -2.82 5.78 5.77
N TYR A 160 -3.30 6.74 6.55
CA TYR A 160 -4.14 6.47 7.71
C TYR A 160 -5.45 5.78 7.32
N GLU A 161 -6.07 6.25 6.24
CA GLU A 161 -7.29 5.66 5.69
C GLU A 161 -7.06 4.21 5.23
N ALA A 162 -5.97 3.93 4.50
CA ALA A 162 -5.60 2.58 4.09
C ALA A 162 -5.51 1.62 5.28
N LYS A 163 -4.94 2.08 6.40
CA LYS A 163 -4.89 1.31 7.65
C LYS A 163 -6.28 0.95 8.15
N LEU A 164 -7.18 1.92 8.19
CA LEU A 164 -8.56 1.72 8.68
C LEU A 164 -9.42 0.87 7.72
N LEU A 165 -9.09 0.86 6.44
CA LEU A 165 -9.72 0.00 5.43
C LEU A 165 -9.24 -1.46 5.47
N GLY A 166 -8.22 -1.77 6.28
CA GLY A 166 -7.66 -3.12 6.39
C GLY A 166 -6.63 -3.46 5.33
N ALA A 167 -6.08 -2.48 4.62
CA ALA A 167 -4.95 -2.70 3.72
C ALA A 167 -3.74 -3.25 4.49
N ALA A 168 -2.98 -4.11 3.84
CA ALA A 168 -1.69 -4.59 4.33
C ALA A 168 -0.51 -3.81 3.70
N ALA A 169 -0.76 -3.16 2.58
CA ALA A 169 0.23 -2.34 1.88
C ALA A 169 -0.43 -1.17 1.13
N ILE A 170 0.37 -0.15 0.84
CA ILE A 170 0.02 1.00 -0.01
C ILE A 170 0.92 1.06 -1.24
N LEU A 171 0.47 1.79 -2.26
CA LEU A 171 1.25 2.11 -3.44
C LEU A 171 1.85 3.52 -3.31
N LEU A 172 3.15 3.64 -3.54
CA LEU A 172 3.85 4.92 -3.69
C LEU A 172 4.43 5.00 -5.11
N ILE A 173 4.12 6.06 -5.85
CA ILE A 173 4.52 6.20 -7.25
C ILE A 173 5.55 7.32 -7.37
N CYS A 174 6.78 7.00 -7.78
CA CYS A 174 7.87 7.97 -7.90
C CYS A 174 7.55 9.13 -8.84
N ALA A 175 6.81 8.88 -9.92
CA ALA A 175 6.43 9.90 -10.89
C ALA A 175 5.56 11.05 -10.34
N ILE A 176 4.89 10.87 -9.20
CA ILE A 176 3.96 11.85 -8.62
C ILE A 176 4.34 12.33 -7.22
N LEU A 177 5.41 11.78 -6.65
CA LEU A 177 5.95 12.12 -5.33
C LEU A 177 7.38 12.61 -5.46
N ASP A 178 7.75 13.61 -4.66
CA ASP A 178 9.14 14.00 -4.48
C ASP A 178 9.87 13.10 -3.47
N ASP A 179 11.19 13.27 -3.31
CA ASP A 179 12.00 12.43 -2.45
C ASP A 179 11.62 12.58 -0.96
N GLU A 180 11.25 13.80 -0.54
CA GLU A 180 10.84 14.06 0.84
C GLU A 180 9.52 13.35 1.16
N GLN A 181 8.54 13.42 0.24
CA GLN A 181 7.26 12.74 0.35
C GLN A 181 7.42 11.21 0.35
N LEU A 182 8.30 10.65 -0.51
CA LEU A 182 8.58 9.21 -0.52
C LEU A 182 9.09 8.75 0.85
N VAL A 183 10.08 9.45 1.41
CA VAL A 183 10.66 9.12 2.72
C VAL A 183 9.63 9.30 3.85
N GLU A 184 8.85 10.38 3.83
CA GLU A 184 7.80 10.65 4.83
C GLU A 184 6.73 9.54 4.81
N TYR A 185 6.22 9.19 3.61
CA TYR A 185 5.14 8.22 3.47
C TYR A 185 5.59 6.80 3.76
N LEU A 186 6.83 6.44 3.43
CA LEU A 186 7.44 5.18 3.84
C LEU A 186 7.52 5.05 5.36
N LYS A 187 7.99 6.10 6.05
CA LYS A 187 8.06 6.12 7.51
C LYS A 187 6.68 6.06 8.15
N LEU A 188 5.72 6.79 7.58
CA LEU A 188 4.35 6.78 8.09
C LEU A 188 3.70 5.41 7.90
N ALA A 189 3.83 4.79 6.74
CA ALA A 189 3.34 3.43 6.49
C ALA A 189 3.93 2.43 7.50
N ASP A 190 5.25 2.48 7.69
CA ASP A 190 5.96 1.64 8.67
C ASP A 190 5.44 1.85 10.09
N SER A 191 5.21 3.10 10.51
CA SER A 191 4.69 3.41 11.85
C SER A 191 3.28 2.89 12.11
N LEU A 192 2.55 2.50 11.05
CA LEU A 192 1.20 1.93 11.11
C LEU A 192 1.16 0.43 10.79
N GLY A 193 2.32 -0.20 10.61
CA GLY A 193 2.42 -1.62 10.26
C GLY A 193 1.94 -1.94 8.84
N LEU A 194 2.09 -0.98 7.90
CA LEU A 194 1.82 -1.15 6.49
C LEU A 194 3.12 -1.34 5.71
N ASP A 195 3.14 -2.29 4.80
CA ASP A 195 4.17 -2.36 3.76
C ASP A 195 3.91 -1.29 2.68
N ALA A 196 4.94 -0.94 1.90
CA ALA A 196 4.80 -0.07 0.75
C ALA A 196 5.36 -0.74 -0.52
N LEU A 197 4.57 -0.70 -1.59
CA LEU A 197 5.02 -1.03 -2.93
C LEU A 197 5.40 0.27 -3.65
N VAL A 198 6.68 0.41 -4.00
CA VAL A 198 7.16 1.60 -4.71
C VAL A 198 7.19 1.32 -6.21
N GLU A 199 6.46 2.13 -6.98
CA GLU A 199 6.38 2.04 -8.44
C GLU A 199 7.34 3.05 -9.07
N ALA A 200 8.21 2.56 -9.97
CA ALA A 200 9.18 3.36 -10.71
C ALA A 200 9.13 2.97 -12.20
N HIS A 201 9.21 3.96 -13.11
CA HIS A 201 9.02 3.77 -14.56
C HIS A 201 10.34 3.91 -15.35
N ASP A 202 11.38 4.47 -14.76
CA ASP A 202 12.67 4.64 -15.39
C ASP A 202 13.84 4.47 -14.41
N ALA A 203 15.07 4.56 -14.90
CA ALA A 203 16.28 4.34 -14.11
C ALA A 203 16.46 5.41 -13.01
N GLU A 204 16.07 6.65 -13.26
CA GLU A 204 16.17 7.76 -12.28
C GLU A 204 15.19 7.53 -11.12
N GLU A 205 13.95 7.14 -11.43
CA GLU A 205 12.96 6.79 -10.43
C GLU A 205 13.37 5.56 -9.61
N VAL A 206 14.00 4.55 -10.24
CA VAL A 206 14.56 3.39 -9.52
C VAL A 206 15.67 3.83 -8.55
N GLU A 207 16.59 4.72 -8.97
CA GLU A 207 17.63 5.24 -8.07
C GLU A 207 17.03 6.04 -6.90
N ARG A 208 15.95 6.78 -7.12
CA ARG A 208 15.20 7.49 -6.06
C ARG A 208 14.54 6.51 -5.10
N ALA A 209 13.91 5.46 -5.61
CA ALA A 209 13.24 4.43 -4.81
C ALA A 209 14.20 3.60 -3.93
N LEU A 210 15.48 3.51 -4.30
CA LEU A 210 16.50 2.73 -3.58
C LEU A 210 17.22 3.52 -2.47
N LYS A 211 17.05 4.85 -2.40
CA LYS A 211 17.60 5.71 -1.35
C LYS A 211 16.85 5.57 -0.03
#